data_fedb2cd493ed6f89e680b7dd70fd3cc6
#
_entry.id   fedb2cd493ed6f89e680b7dd70fd3cc6
#
_cell.length_a   1.000
_cell.length_b   1.000
_cell.length_c   1.000
_cell.angle_alpha   90.00
_cell.angle_beta   90.00
_cell.angle_gamma   90.00
#
_symmetry.space_group_name_H-M   'P 1'
#
loop_
_entity.id
_entity.type
_entity.pdbx_description
1 polymer ?
#
loop_
_entity_poly.entity_id
_entity_poly.type
_entity_poly.pdbx_seq_one_letter_code
_entity_poly.pdbx_strand_id
1 'polypeptide(L)'
;MGKITALLDNLDISKLVPDLGTLLSKVPTVAVLVVMLGPVILLALGLLYLFAPPAEANHKAGFRTYYGMGSVQAWRFTQRVAGITLGGLGLLLTVIMGIVCITFNGLDPVQLLQRAVTCLIWEAALVGLAYLGVVIFVTVTYDEKGCRRK
;
A
#
# COMPACT_ATOMS: atom_id res chain seq x y z
N MET A 1 18.34 5.43 -51.88
CA MET A 1 17.78 4.52 -50.85
C MET A 1 18.82 3.74 -50.04
N GLY A 2 20.02 3.48 -50.53
CA GLY A 2 21.06 2.68 -49.86
C GLY A 2 21.78 3.31 -48.65
N LYS A 3 21.70 4.64 -48.45
CA LYS A 3 22.37 5.29 -47.28
C LYS A 3 21.55 5.22 -45.97
N ILE A 4 20.23 5.13 -46.11
CA ILE A 4 19.36 5.04 -44.91
C ILE A 4 19.34 3.61 -44.35
N THR A 5 19.34 2.60 -45.23
CA THR A 5 19.46 1.19 -44.82
C THR A 5 20.81 0.91 -44.14
N ALA A 6 21.91 1.44 -44.66
CA ALA A 6 23.25 1.30 -44.04
C ALA A 6 23.36 2.06 -42.73
N LEU A 7 22.61 3.14 -42.51
CA LEU A 7 22.55 3.83 -41.22
C LEU A 7 21.69 3.08 -40.20
N LEU A 8 20.63 2.40 -40.67
CA LEU A 8 19.80 1.56 -39.78
C LEU A 8 20.48 0.24 -39.41
N ASP A 9 21.27 -0.36 -40.31
CA ASP A 9 22.09 -1.55 -40.02
C ASP A 9 23.28 -1.24 -39.07
N ASN A 10 23.78 0.01 -39.07
CA ASN A 10 24.80 0.45 -38.12
C ASN A 10 24.27 0.99 -36.79
N LEU A 11 22.98 1.21 -36.68
CA LEU A 11 22.33 1.49 -35.40
C LEU A 11 22.15 0.16 -34.66
N ASP A 12 23.20 -0.25 -33.98
CA ASP A 12 23.21 -1.39 -33.08
C ASP A 12 22.29 -1.04 -31.89
N ILE A 13 20.98 -1.30 -32.10
CA ILE A 13 19.93 -1.04 -31.10
C ILE A 13 20.26 -1.75 -29.78
N SER A 14 21.06 -2.84 -29.86
CA SER A 14 21.57 -3.54 -28.69
C SER A 14 22.49 -2.70 -27.82
N LYS A 15 23.15 -1.67 -28.38
CA LYS A 15 24.01 -0.72 -27.65
C LYS A 15 23.25 0.48 -27.07
N LEU A 16 22.07 0.80 -27.62
CA LEU A 16 21.22 1.91 -27.13
C LEU A 16 20.30 1.48 -25.98
N VAL A 17 19.97 0.21 -25.89
CA VAL A 17 19.15 -0.34 -24.82
C VAL A 17 20.07 -1.15 -23.91
N PRO A 18 20.45 -0.64 -22.73
CA PRO A 18 21.27 -1.41 -21.81
C PRO A 18 20.54 -2.71 -21.51
N ASP A 19 21.10 -3.80 -21.99
CA ASP A 19 20.79 -5.20 -21.76
C ASP A 19 19.32 -5.46 -21.36
N LEU A 20 18.43 -5.45 -22.36
CA LEU A 20 16.99 -5.69 -22.17
C LEU A 20 16.77 -7.00 -21.40
N GLY A 21 17.64 -7.99 -21.57
CA GLY A 21 17.63 -9.25 -20.84
C GLY A 21 17.86 -9.04 -19.33
N THR A 22 18.82 -8.22 -18.96
CA THR A 22 19.08 -7.88 -17.55
C THR A 22 17.95 -7.07 -16.92
N LEU A 23 17.34 -6.16 -17.68
CA LEU A 23 16.17 -5.41 -17.20
C LEU A 23 14.97 -6.33 -17.02
N LEU A 24 14.67 -7.18 -18.00
CA LEU A 24 13.57 -8.12 -17.93
C LEU A 24 13.74 -9.15 -16.79
N SER A 25 14.97 -9.60 -16.51
CA SER A 25 15.22 -10.51 -15.39
C SER A 25 14.94 -9.90 -14.01
N LYS A 26 14.97 -8.56 -13.89
CA LYS A 26 14.67 -7.82 -12.64
C LYS A 26 13.17 -7.52 -12.45
N VAL A 27 12.36 -7.65 -13.48
CA VAL A 27 10.92 -7.31 -13.44
C VAL A 27 10.19 -8.10 -12.33
N PRO A 28 10.40 -9.41 -12.12
CA PRO A 28 9.75 -10.14 -11.05
C PRO A 28 10.11 -9.59 -9.66
N THR A 29 11.38 -9.27 -9.43
CA THR A 29 11.83 -8.72 -8.15
C THR A 29 11.19 -7.36 -7.86
N VAL A 30 11.13 -6.49 -8.87
CA VAL A 30 10.48 -5.17 -8.75
C VAL A 30 8.99 -5.32 -8.48
N ALA A 31 8.30 -6.23 -9.17
CA ALA A 31 6.88 -6.49 -8.96
C ALA A 31 6.60 -6.97 -7.52
N VAL A 32 7.42 -7.88 -7.00
CA VAL A 32 7.32 -8.33 -5.60
C VAL A 32 7.51 -7.17 -4.62
N LEU A 33 8.53 -6.35 -4.83
CA LEU A 33 8.79 -5.20 -3.96
C LEU A 33 7.62 -4.20 -3.96
N VAL A 34 7.05 -3.91 -5.12
CA VAL A 34 5.93 -2.97 -5.27
C VAL A 34 4.67 -3.52 -4.58
N VAL A 35 4.33 -4.79 -4.80
CA VAL A 35 3.16 -5.43 -4.17
C VAL A 35 3.33 -5.57 -2.65
N MET A 36 4.53 -5.85 -2.15
CA MET A 36 4.77 -5.98 -0.70
C MET A 36 4.86 -4.64 0.04
N LEU A 37 5.13 -3.55 -0.67
CA LEU A 37 5.34 -2.24 -0.05
C LEU A 37 4.08 -1.74 0.68
N GLY A 38 2.90 -1.87 0.07
CA GLY A 38 1.62 -1.44 0.65
C GLY A 38 1.32 -2.13 1.97
N PRO A 39 1.25 -3.48 2.01
CA PRO A 39 1.01 -4.25 3.23
C PRO A 39 2.00 -3.95 4.36
N VAL A 40 3.30 -3.84 4.05
CA VAL A 40 4.35 -3.56 5.04
C VAL A 40 4.20 -2.16 5.63
N ILE A 41 3.94 -1.14 4.79
CA ILE A 41 3.67 0.23 5.28
C ILE A 41 2.42 0.24 6.15
N LEU A 42 1.36 -0.46 5.74
CA LEU A 42 0.11 -0.52 6.49
C LEU A 42 0.30 -1.16 7.86
N LEU A 43 1.07 -2.24 7.93
CA LEU A 43 1.47 -2.90 9.17
C LEU A 43 2.28 -1.95 10.07
N ALA A 44 3.28 -1.27 9.50
CA ALA A 44 4.11 -0.31 10.24
C ALA A 44 3.27 0.85 10.82
N LEU A 45 2.36 1.43 10.02
CA LEU A 45 1.43 2.46 10.47
C LEU A 45 0.48 1.96 11.57
N GLY A 46 -0.05 0.74 11.42
CA GLY A 46 -0.89 0.12 12.44
C GLY A 46 -0.16 -0.05 13.78
N LEU A 47 1.08 -0.54 13.75
CA LEU A 47 1.93 -0.67 14.93
C LEU A 47 2.25 0.70 15.54
N LEU A 48 2.55 1.70 14.71
CA LEU A 48 2.80 3.07 15.17
C LEU A 48 1.59 3.62 15.94
N TYR A 49 0.38 3.48 15.40
CA TYR A 49 -0.84 3.96 16.05
C TYR A 49 -1.20 3.18 17.32
N LEU A 50 -0.76 1.94 17.46
CA LEU A 50 -0.96 1.14 18.67
C LEU A 50 0.04 1.47 19.77
N PHE A 51 1.33 1.53 19.44
CA PHE A 51 2.41 1.59 20.43
C PHE A 51 2.96 3.00 20.65
N ALA A 52 2.87 3.88 19.65
CA ALA A 52 3.35 5.24 19.72
C ALA A 52 2.31 6.25 19.18
N PRO A 53 1.04 6.21 19.68
CA PRO A 53 0.03 7.15 19.23
C PRO A 53 0.41 8.58 19.63
N PRO A 54 0.17 9.59 18.76
CA PRO A 54 0.34 10.98 19.14
C PRO A 54 -0.51 11.33 20.37
N ALA A 55 0.11 11.98 21.37
CA ALA A 55 -0.52 12.27 22.66
C ALA A 55 -1.76 13.15 22.53
N GLU A 56 -1.74 14.09 21.59
CA GLU A 56 -2.80 15.07 21.35
C GLU A 56 -3.24 15.07 19.89
N ALA A 57 -4.48 15.47 19.63
CA ALA A 57 -5.00 15.67 18.30
C ALA A 57 -4.21 16.77 17.60
N ASN A 58 -3.43 16.44 16.60
CA ASN A 58 -2.64 17.36 15.82
C ASN A 58 -2.80 17.14 14.32
N HIS A 59 -2.44 18.15 13.52
CA HIS A 59 -2.54 18.07 12.07
C HIS A 59 -1.30 17.45 11.39
N LYS A 60 -0.31 16.97 12.16
CA LYS A 60 0.95 16.44 11.61
C LYS A 60 0.98 14.93 11.55
N ALA A 61 0.48 14.23 12.57
CA ALA A 61 0.57 12.77 12.67
C ALA A 61 -0.70 12.17 13.29
N GLY A 62 -0.98 10.89 12.98
CA GLY A 62 -2.12 10.14 13.50
C GLY A 62 -3.25 9.95 12.48
N PHE A 63 -4.14 9.00 12.78
CA PHE A 63 -5.34 8.75 12.00
C PHE A 63 -6.41 9.79 12.35
N ARG A 64 -6.82 10.56 11.34
CA ARG A 64 -7.69 11.74 11.54
C ARG A 64 -9.12 11.43 11.10
N THR A 65 -10.05 11.65 12.02
CA THR A 65 -11.48 11.68 11.72
C THR A 65 -12.09 12.92 12.36
N TYR A 66 -13.13 13.46 11.77
CA TYR A 66 -13.80 14.64 12.29
C TYR A 66 -14.21 14.45 13.76
N TYR A 67 -14.89 13.36 14.06
CA TYR A 67 -15.36 13.05 15.41
C TYR A 67 -14.24 12.61 16.37
N GLY A 68 -13.19 11.98 15.84
CA GLY A 68 -12.03 11.58 16.64
C GLY A 68 -11.18 12.73 17.14
N MET A 69 -11.25 13.89 16.50
CA MET A 69 -10.52 15.10 16.91
C MET A 69 -11.27 15.94 17.93
N GLY A 70 -12.51 15.64 18.26
CA GLY A 70 -13.35 16.43 19.18
C GLY A 70 -12.90 16.41 20.64
N SER A 71 -12.18 15.38 21.09
CA SER A 71 -11.64 15.28 22.45
C SER A 71 -10.40 14.37 22.49
N VAL A 72 -9.58 14.54 23.55
CA VAL A 72 -8.40 13.67 23.78
C VAL A 72 -8.81 12.18 23.90
N GLN A 73 -9.97 11.93 24.51
CA GLN A 73 -10.49 10.58 24.68
C GLN A 73 -10.92 9.95 23.35
N ALA A 74 -11.64 10.71 22.51
CA ALA A 74 -12.03 10.29 21.17
C ALA A 74 -10.79 10.09 20.28
N TRP A 75 -9.78 10.96 20.42
CA TRP A 75 -8.52 10.84 19.69
C TRP A 75 -7.79 9.54 20.01
N ARG A 76 -7.55 9.24 21.30
CA ARG A 76 -6.87 8.01 21.74
C ARG A 76 -7.62 6.75 21.29
N PHE A 77 -8.95 6.78 21.37
CA PHE A 77 -9.80 5.70 20.89
C PHE A 77 -9.63 5.50 19.38
N THR A 78 -9.68 6.58 18.60
CA THR A 78 -9.50 6.54 17.14
C THR A 78 -8.14 5.95 16.75
N GLN A 79 -7.04 6.39 17.41
CA GLN A 79 -5.71 5.84 17.13
C GLN A 79 -5.66 4.32 17.43
N ARG A 80 -6.24 3.88 18.54
CA ARG A 80 -6.28 2.47 18.90
C ARG A 80 -7.08 1.63 17.91
N VAL A 81 -8.26 2.10 17.52
CA VAL A 81 -9.11 1.40 16.54
C VAL A 81 -8.41 1.35 15.18
N ALA A 82 -7.88 2.48 14.71
CA ALA A 82 -7.12 2.54 13.46
C ALA A 82 -5.90 1.61 13.52
N GLY A 83 -5.16 1.61 14.62
CA GLY A 83 -3.99 0.75 14.83
C GLY A 83 -4.33 -0.74 14.75
N ILE A 84 -5.39 -1.18 15.42
CA ILE A 84 -5.85 -2.59 15.36
C ILE A 84 -6.32 -2.95 13.95
N THR A 85 -7.15 -2.10 13.33
CA THR A 85 -7.71 -2.39 12.01
C THR A 85 -6.65 -2.38 10.91
N LEU A 86 -5.83 -1.33 10.84
CA LEU A 86 -4.79 -1.20 9.81
C LEU A 86 -3.63 -2.17 10.06
N GLY A 87 -3.22 -2.33 11.33
CA GLY A 87 -2.16 -3.28 11.69
C GLY A 87 -2.57 -4.73 11.43
N GLY A 88 -3.79 -5.11 11.80
CA GLY A 88 -4.35 -6.44 11.54
C GLY A 88 -4.49 -6.71 10.05
N LEU A 89 -5.04 -5.75 9.28
CA LEU A 89 -5.14 -5.84 7.82
C LEU A 89 -3.73 -5.90 7.18
N GLY A 90 -2.80 -5.05 7.62
CA GLY A 90 -1.43 -5.04 7.12
C GLY A 90 -0.71 -6.36 7.35
N LEU A 91 -0.87 -6.96 8.54
CA LEU A 91 -0.31 -8.29 8.82
C LEU A 91 -0.92 -9.36 7.91
N LEU A 92 -2.25 -9.39 7.79
CA LEU A 92 -2.96 -10.34 6.95
C LEU A 92 -2.53 -10.22 5.49
N LEU A 93 -2.50 -9.00 4.95
CA LEU A 93 -2.08 -8.74 3.57
C LEU A 93 -0.60 -9.09 3.35
N THR A 94 0.28 -8.82 4.32
CA THR A 94 1.70 -9.18 4.21
C THR A 94 1.86 -10.69 4.04
N VAL A 95 1.11 -11.50 4.79
CA VAL A 95 1.15 -12.97 4.67
C VAL A 95 0.55 -13.43 3.33
N ILE A 96 -0.64 -12.94 2.97
CA ILE A 96 -1.33 -13.34 1.74
C ILE A 96 -0.49 -12.95 0.51
N MET A 97 -0.03 -11.69 0.43
CA MET A 97 0.75 -11.21 -0.70
C MET A 97 2.14 -11.88 -0.76
N GLY A 98 2.74 -12.21 0.38
CA GLY A 98 3.95 -13.02 0.43
C GLY A 98 3.76 -14.39 -0.26
N ILE A 99 2.65 -15.07 0.01
CA ILE A 99 2.30 -16.34 -0.64
C ILE A 99 2.04 -16.13 -2.14
N VAL A 100 1.27 -15.10 -2.50
CA VAL A 100 0.97 -14.75 -3.90
C VAL A 100 2.24 -14.45 -4.68
N CYS A 101 3.19 -13.72 -4.10
CA CYS A 101 4.45 -13.37 -4.74
C CYS A 101 5.31 -14.60 -5.10
N ILE A 102 5.16 -15.72 -4.39
CA ILE A 102 5.83 -16.99 -4.76
C ILE A 102 5.39 -17.44 -6.16
N THR A 103 4.13 -17.19 -6.53
CA THR A 103 3.57 -17.55 -7.85
C THR A 103 4.04 -16.65 -8.99
N PHE A 104 4.79 -15.59 -8.71
CA PHE A 104 5.31 -14.68 -9.73
C PHE A 104 6.49 -15.25 -10.50
N ASN A 105 7.15 -16.28 -9.95
CA ASN A 105 8.28 -16.95 -10.59
C ASN A 105 7.82 -17.71 -11.84
N GLY A 106 8.51 -17.51 -12.97
CA GLY A 106 8.23 -18.22 -14.21
C GLY A 106 7.08 -17.66 -15.04
N LEU A 107 6.49 -16.50 -14.64
CA LEU A 107 5.48 -15.82 -15.46
C LEU A 107 6.14 -14.96 -16.54
N ASP A 108 5.47 -14.86 -17.69
CA ASP A 108 5.80 -13.86 -18.70
C ASP A 108 5.63 -12.44 -18.16
N PRO A 109 6.44 -11.45 -18.62
CA PRO A 109 6.38 -10.08 -18.13
C PRO A 109 4.98 -9.45 -18.17
N VAL A 110 4.18 -9.76 -19.17
CA VAL A 110 2.80 -9.26 -19.32
C VAL A 110 1.88 -9.86 -18.28
N GLN A 111 1.95 -11.17 -18.07
CA GLN A 111 1.15 -11.88 -17.06
C GLN A 111 1.53 -11.42 -15.64
N LEU A 112 2.83 -11.22 -15.40
CA LEU A 112 3.35 -10.73 -14.15
C LEU A 112 2.80 -9.33 -13.83
N LEU A 113 2.87 -8.40 -14.81
CA LEU A 113 2.32 -7.05 -14.64
C LEU A 113 0.83 -7.09 -14.35
N GLN A 114 0.08 -7.91 -15.09
CA GLN A 114 -1.36 -8.07 -14.90
C GLN A 114 -1.71 -8.56 -13.49
N ARG A 115 -0.97 -9.55 -12.97
CA ARG A 115 -1.15 -10.05 -11.61
C ARG A 115 -0.78 -9.01 -10.56
N ALA A 116 0.36 -8.33 -10.72
CA ALA A 116 0.79 -7.29 -9.79
C ALA A 116 -0.24 -6.14 -9.70
N VAL A 117 -0.74 -5.65 -10.84
CA VAL A 117 -1.79 -4.63 -10.89
C VAL A 117 -3.08 -5.12 -10.21
N THR A 118 -3.48 -6.36 -10.45
CA THR A 118 -4.65 -6.96 -9.79
C THR A 118 -4.48 -7.00 -8.27
N CYS A 119 -3.30 -7.40 -7.76
CA CYS A 119 -2.99 -7.38 -6.33
C CYS A 119 -3.12 -5.96 -5.75
N LEU A 120 -2.52 -4.96 -6.40
CA LEU A 120 -2.58 -3.57 -5.96
C LEU A 120 -4.01 -3.01 -5.93
N ILE A 121 -4.86 -3.38 -6.88
CA ILE A 121 -6.28 -2.99 -6.89
C ILE A 121 -7.00 -3.58 -5.67
N TRP A 122 -6.80 -4.86 -5.38
CA TRP A 122 -7.40 -5.51 -4.21
C TRP A 122 -6.88 -4.93 -2.90
N GLU A 123 -5.59 -4.65 -2.79
CA GLU A 123 -5.01 -3.98 -1.63
C GLU A 123 -5.65 -2.60 -1.42
N ALA A 124 -5.72 -1.78 -2.46
CA ALA A 124 -6.32 -0.46 -2.39
C ALA A 124 -7.79 -0.51 -1.97
N ALA A 125 -8.56 -1.46 -2.50
CA ALA A 125 -9.96 -1.66 -2.15
C ALA A 125 -10.12 -2.05 -0.67
N LEU A 126 -9.31 -2.99 -0.18
CA LEU A 126 -9.36 -3.44 1.22
C LEU A 126 -8.92 -2.35 2.19
N VAL A 127 -7.87 -1.56 1.85
CA VAL A 127 -7.43 -0.40 2.64
C VAL A 127 -8.53 0.66 2.69
N GLY A 128 -9.19 0.94 1.56
CA GLY A 128 -10.32 1.86 1.50
C GLY A 128 -11.49 1.42 2.39
N LEU A 129 -11.85 0.13 2.34
CA LEU A 129 -12.89 -0.44 3.21
C LEU A 129 -12.50 -0.38 4.70
N ALA A 130 -11.26 -0.68 5.03
CA ALA A 130 -10.75 -0.58 6.40
C ALA A 130 -10.80 0.87 6.92
N TYR A 131 -10.36 1.83 6.08
CA TYR A 131 -10.45 3.24 6.40
C TYR A 131 -11.89 3.68 6.69
N LEU A 132 -12.82 3.36 5.79
CA LEU A 132 -14.24 3.65 5.97
C LEU A 132 -14.80 2.99 7.23
N GLY A 133 -14.44 1.73 7.50
CA GLY A 133 -14.85 1.02 8.70
C GLY A 133 -14.43 1.74 9.98
N VAL A 134 -13.17 2.21 10.06
CA VAL A 134 -12.68 3.00 11.21
C VAL A 134 -13.46 4.30 11.33
N VAL A 135 -13.65 5.05 10.24
CA VAL A 135 -14.39 6.32 10.24
C VAL A 135 -15.81 6.11 10.74
N ILE A 136 -16.55 5.12 10.20
CA ILE A 136 -17.92 4.80 10.61
C ILE A 136 -17.95 4.41 12.09
N PHE A 137 -17.04 3.54 12.53
CA PHE A 137 -17.02 3.08 13.92
C PHE A 137 -16.78 4.21 14.91
N VAL A 138 -15.87 5.15 14.59
CA VAL A 138 -15.62 6.34 15.42
C VAL A 138 -16.85 7.28 15.41
N THR A 139 -17.46 7.50 14.25
CA THR A 139 -18.65 8.37 14.10
C THR A 139 -19.86 7.85 14.89
N VAL A 140 -20.06 6.53 14.93
CA VAL A 140 -21.14 5.92 15.71
C VAL A 140 -20.85 6.00 17.21
N THR A 141 -19.58 5.94 17.60
CA THR A 141 -19.19 5.88 19.02
C THR A 141 -19.09 7.27 19.67
N TYR A 142 -18.71 8.30 18.91
CA TYR A 142 -18.50 9.65 19.42
C TYR A 142 -19.37 10.68 18.67
N ASP A 143 -19.75 11.75 19.38
CA ASP A 143 -20.42 12.91 18.81
C ASP A 143 -19.43 13.98 18.32
N GLU A 144 -19.94 15.10 17.77
CA GLU A 144 -19.12 16.22 17.27
C GLU A 144 -18.28 16.89 18.36
N LYS A 145 -18.69 16.80 19.62
CA LYS A 145 -17.97 17.36 20.77
C LYS A 145 -16.98 16.35 21.35
N GLY A 146 -16.83 15.18 20.74
CA GLY A 146 -15.98 14.12 21.23
C GLY A 146 -16.48 13.44 22.50
N CYS A 147 -17.77 13.54 22.82
CA CYS A 147 -18.43 12.81 23.89
C CYS A 147 -18.89 11.44 23.37
N ARG A 148 -18.77 10.43 24.21
CA ARG A 148 -19.24 9.07 23.84
C ARG A 148 -20.75 9.05 23.79
N ARG A 149 -21.31 8.60 22.66
CA ARG A 149 -22.76 8.39 22.53
C ARG A 149 -23.19 7.26 23.48
N LYS A 150 -24.32 7.47 24.18
CA LYS A 150 -24.93 6.46 25.06
C LYS A 150 -25.72 5.46 24.26
#